data_287a2e1b99ad95fc8e7888561d7f84d8
#
_entry.id   287a2e1b99ad95fc8e7888561d7f84d8
#
_cell.length_a   1.000
_cell.length_b   1.000
_cell.length_c   1.000
_cell.angle_alpha   90.00
_cell.angle_beta   90.00
_cell.angle_gamma   90.00
#
_symmetry.space_group_name_H-M   'P 1'
#
loop_
_entity.id
_entity.type
_entity.pdbx_description
1 polymer ?
#
loop_
_entity_poly.entity_id
_entity_poly.type
_entity_poly.pdbx_seq_one_letter_code
_entity_poly.pdbx_strand_id
1 'polypeptide(L)'
;NISRANLTKALDYFTTMKGFDGNIERKPGKIFLIVATKDQASRARKFIQEGLIASDAGTASESTTLKGEFADVLVFPEIGDASKGGNPKFWMAVRVASEMDRPFVVNAPKMPEAYIDGLSPNDATRLIYRGARYGWRAILGAGFLWPQNACLFVES
;
A
#
# COMPACT_ATOMS: atom_id res chain seq x y z
N ASN A 1 15.15 -6.05 8.04
CA ASN A 1 14.54 -7.35 7.66
C ASN A 1 13.13 -7.47 8.23
N ILE A 2 12.23 -8.11 7.47
CA ILE A 2 10.95 -8.56 8.00
C ILE A 2 11.25 -9.67 9.00
N SER A 3 11.03 -9.37 10.26
CA SER A 3 11.23 -10.27 11.39
C SER A 3 10.02 -10.20 12.33
N ARG A 4 9.86 -11.20 13.18
CA ARG A 4 8.81 -11.22 14.21
C ARG A 4 8.83 -9.94 15.05
N ALA A 5 10.02 -9.53 15.52
CA ALA A 5 10.17 -8.34 16.35
C ALA A 5 9.70 -7.06 15.64
N ASN A 6 9.99 -6.91 14.34
CA ASN A 6 9.58 -5.75 13.59
C ASN A 6 8.08 -5.77 13.25
N LEU A 7 7.50 -6.94 13.01
CA LEU A 7 6.05 -7.10 12.84
C LEU A 7 5.30 -6.79 14.14
N THR A 8 5.81 -7.24 15.29
CA THR A 8 5.26 -6.87 16.60
C THR A 8 5.32 -5.36 16.83
N LYS A 9 6.44 -4.71 16.51
CA LYS A 9 6.54 -3.24 16.60
C LYS A 9 5.51 -2.53 15.71
N ALA A 10 5.21 -3.08 14.54
CA ALA A 10 4.16 -2.52 13.69
C ALA A 10 2.77 -2.63 14.33
N LEU A 11 2.46 -3.76 14.98
CA LEU A 11 1.22 -3.92 15.73
C LEU A 11 1.17 -2.98 16.93
N ASP A 12 2.25 -2.88 17.71
CA ASP A 12 2.35 -1.99 18.85
C ASP A 12 2.14 -0.52 18.44
N TYR A 13 2.66 -0.12 17.28
CA TYR A 13 2.40 1.21 16.74
C TYR A 13 0.91 1.49 16.60
N PHE A 14 0.14 0.58 16.00
CA PHE A 14 -1.30 0.77 15.81
C PHE A 14 -2.13 0.64 17.09
N THR A 15 -1.64 -0.09 18.10
CA THR A 15 -2.31 -0.23 19.39
C THR A 15 -2.03 0.93 20.34
N THR A 16 -0.89 1.59 20.20
CA THR A 16 -0.47 2.73 21.02
C THR A 16 -0.63 4.08 20.37
N MET A 17 -1.15 4.09 19.13
CA MET A 17 -1.36 5.31 18.36
C MET A 17 -2.29 6.29 19.11
N LYS A 18 -1.87 7.54 19.15
CA LYS A 18 -2.64 8.62 19.78
C LYS A 18 -3.38 9.42 18.70
N GLY A 19 -4.63 9.77 19.00
CA GLY A 19 -5.42 10.70 18.22
C GLY A 19 -4.95 12.14 18.39
N PHE A 20 -5.63 13.06 17.72
CA PHE A 20 -5.36 14.50 17.83
C PHE A 20 -5.60 15.06 19.24
N ASP A 21 -6.43 14.37 20.04
CA ASP A 21 -6.73 14.70 21.43
C ASP A 21 -5.68 14.15 22.42
N GLY A 22 -4.65 13.47 21.94
CA GLY A 22 -3.59 12.85 22.72
C GLY A 22 -3.97 11.52 23.39
N ASN A 23 -5.23 11.08 23.26
CA ASN A 23 -5.70 9.81 23.79
C ASN A 23 -5.36 8.66 22.84
N ILE A 24 -5.21 7.43 23.40
CA ILE A 24 -4.96 6.25 22.59
C ILE A 24 -6.22 5.91 21.79
N GLU A 25 -6.13 6.00 20.46
CA GLU A 25 -7.21 5.61 19.55
C GLU A 25 -7.10 4.12 19.20
N ARG A 26 -7.91 3.30 19.86
CA ARG A 26 -8.09 1.89 19.47
C ARG A 26 -9.17 1.80 18.39
N LYS A 27 -8.81 2.06 17.15
CA LYS A 27 -9.74 1.86 16.03
C LYS A 27 -9.68 0.41 15.57
N PRO A 28 -10.83 -0.31 15.50
CA PRO A 28 -10.86 -1.61 14.85
C PRO A 28 -10.49 -1.44 13.36
N GLY A 29 -9.74 -2.37 12.82
CA GLY A 29 -9.36 -2.31 11.42
C GLY A 29 -8.52 -3.52 11.01
N LYS A 30 -8.46 -3.76 9.71
CA LYS A 30 -7.59 -4.79 9.14
C LYS A 30 -6.23 -4.19 8.84
N ILE A 31 -5.17 -4.88 9.26
CA ILE A 31 -3.80 -4.47 8.98
C ILE A 31 -3.29 -5.28 7.79
N PHE A 32 -2.80 -4.57 6.78
CA PHE A 32 -2.19 -5.15 5.59
C PHE A 32 -0.69 -4.85 5.62
N LEU A 33 0.11 -5.79 5.13
CA LEU A 33 1.52 -5.55 4.84
C LEU A 33 1.69 -5.28 3.35
N ILE A 34 2.37 -4.20 3.04
CA ILE A 34 2.76 -3.83 1.67
C ILE A 34 4.27 -4.00 1.59
N VAL A 35 4.72 -4.79 0.63
CA VAL A 35 6.13 -5.13 0.45
C VAL A 35 6.58 -4.91 -0.98
N ALA A 36 7.86 -4.59 -1.18
CA ALA A 36 8.43 -4.33 -2.49
C ALA A 36 8.71 -5.61 -3.28
N THR A 37 9.09 -6.71 -2.61
CA THR A 37 9.58 -7.91 -3.27
C THR A 37 8.80 -9.16 -2.89
N LYS A 38 8.83 -10.16 -3.77
CA LYS A 38 8.23 -11.47 -3.50
C LYS A 38 8.93 -12.21 -2.34
N ASP A 39 10.23 -12.00 -2.17
CA ASP A 39 10.99 -12.59 -1.06
C ASP A 39 10.54 -12.03 0.28
N GLN A 40 10.33 -10.71 0.35
CA GLN A 40 9.75 -10.08 1.53
C GLN A 40 8.35 -10.63 1.81
N ALA A 41 7.51 -10.81 0.78
CA ALA A 41 6.18 -11.39 0.94
C ALA A 41 6.23 -12.82 1.45
N SER A 42 7.13 -13.65 0.93
CA SER A 42 7.30 -15.03 1.39
C SER A 42 7.72 -15.08 2.86
N ARG A 43 8.68 -14.25 3.27
CA ARG A 43 9.10 -14.13 4.68
C ARG A 43 7.95 -13.65 5.57
N ALA A 44 7.22 -12.61 5.15
CA ALA A 44 6.09 -12.09 5.91
C ALA A 44 4.99 -13.15 6.11
N ARG A 45 4.62 -13.88 5.05
CA ARG A 45 3.59 -14.92 5.10
C ARG A 45 3.94 -16.05 6.06
N LYS A 46 5.22 -16.45 6.16
CA LYS A 46 5.65 -17.43 7.15
C LYS A 46 5.28 -17.00 8.57
N PHE A 47 5.53 -15.73 8.94
CA PHE A 47 5.19 -15.23 10.27
C PHE A 47 3.70 -15.05 10.52
N ILE A 48 2.92 -14.76 9.47
CA ILE A 48 1.49 -14.44 9.59
C ILE A 48 0.60 -15.68 9.49
N GLN A 49 0.98 -16.65 8.65
CA GLN A 49 0.15 -17.81 8.33
C GLN A 49 0.57 -19.07 9.09
N GLU A 50 1.86 -19.23 9.33
CA GLU A 50 2.38 -20.39 10.04
C GLU A 50 2.18 -20.21 11.56
N GLY A 51 1.52 -21.17 12.19
CA GLY A 51 1.29 -21.16 13.65
C GLY A 51 2.52 -21.53 14.46
N LEU A 52 3.49 -22.20 13.85
CA LEU A 52 4.75 -22.61 14.44
C LEU A 52 5.89 -22.29 13.47
N ILE A 53 6.91 -21.60 13.93
CA ILE A 53 8.10 -21.28 13.15
C ILE A 53 9.30 -21.89 13.86
N ALA A 54 10.21 -22.53 13.10
CA ALA A 54 11.50 -22.93 13.64
C ALA A 54 12.24 -21.67 14.13
N SER A 55 12.78 -21.73 15.35
CA SER A 55 13.63 -20.64 15.84
C SER A 55 14.85 -20.49 14.94
N ASP A 56 15.40 -19.29 14.82
CA ASP A 56 16.62 -19.01 14.06
C ASP A 56 17.82 -19.86 14.56
N ALA A 57 17.73 -20.38 15.79
CA ALA A 57 18.71 -21.29 16.35
C ALA A 57 18.48 -22.79 15.99
N GLY A 58 17.43 -23.12 15.25
CA GLY A 58 17.15 -24.45 14.72
C GLY A 58 16.76 -25.52 15.77
N THR A 59 16.58 -25.14 17.03
CA THR A 59 16.41 -26.10 18.17
C THR A 59 15.02 -26.09 18.81
N ALA A 60 14.17 -25.11 18.52
CA ALA A 60 12.82 -25.05 19.06
C ALA A 60 11.85 -24.45 18.05
N SER A 61 10.61 -24.94 18.02
CA SER A 61 9.52 -24.29 17.31
C SER A 61 8.87 -23.24 18.22
N GLU A 62 8.84 -22.00 17.78
CA GLU A 62 8.14 -20.93 18.51
C GLU A 62 6.74 -20.75 17.96
N SER A 63 5.74 -20.68 18.84
CA SER A 63 4.38 -20.30 18.47
C SER A 63 4.36 -18.84 18.03
N THR A 64 3.78 -18.53 16.86
CA THR A 64 3.62 -17.14 16.45
C THR A 64 2.29 -16.60 16.98
N THR A 65 2.36 -15.55 17.79
CA THR A 65 1.20 -14.79 18.24
C THR A 65 0.67 -13.87 17.13
N LEU A 66 1.29 -13.87 15.95
CA LEU A 66 0.96 -12.95 14.84
C LEU A 66 -0.08 -13.52 13.86
N LYS A 67 -0.46 -14.80 14.04
CA LYS A 67 -1.48 -15.43 13.19
C LYS A 67 -2.82 -14.73 13.37
N GLY A 68 -3.35 -14.20 12.28
CA GLY A 68 -4.65 -13.50 12.27
C GLY A 68 -4.59 -12.01 12.61
N GLU A 69 -3.45 -11.48 13.07
CA GLU A 69 -3.29 -10.05 13.34
C GLU A 69 -3.19 -9.22 12.05
N PHE A 70 -2.64 -9.81 11.01
CA PHE A 70 -2.55 -9.20 9.69
C PHE A 70 -3.56 -9.87 8.74
N ALA A 71 -4.23 -9.05 7.93
CA ALA A 71 -5.24 -9.55 6.99
C ALA A 71 -4.61 -10.20 5.76
N ASP A 72 -3.60 -9.57 5.18
CA ASP A 72 -2.89 -10.07 3.99
C ASP A 72 -1.56 -9.37 3.76
N VAL A 73 -0.77 -9.93 2.82
CA VAL A 73 0.51 -9.38 2.35
C VAL A 73 0.39 -9.03 0.87
N LEU A 74 0.46 -7.76 0.55
CA LEU A 74 0.36 -7.21 -0.79
C LEU A 74 1.76 -6.90 -1.34
N VAL A 75 2.02 -7.30 -2.58
CA VAL A 75 3.30 -7.01 -3.26
C VAL A 75 3.09 -5.86 -4.23
N PHE A 76 3.77 -4.74 -3.97
CA PHE A 76 3.81 -3.57 -4.85
C PHE A 76 5.25 -3.28 -5.25
N PRO A 77 5.72 -3.79 -6.39
CA PRO A 77 7.10 -3.59 -6.85
C PRO A 77 7.49 -2.13 -7.00
N GLU A 78 6.51 -1.26 -7.25
CA GLU A 78 6.71 0.18 -7.45
C GLU A 78 7.32 0.89 -6.24
N ILE A 79 7.04 0.41 -5.02
CA ILE A 79 7.67 0.98 -3.82
C ILE A 79 9.16 0.64 -3.71
N GLY A 80 9.61 -0.37 -4.45
CA GLY A 80 11.02 -0.76 -4.57
C GLY A 80 11.74 -0.11 -5.74
N ASP A 81 11.05 0.59 -6.62
CA ASP A 81 11.60 1.18 -7.83
C ASP A 81 12.37 2.47 -7.53
N ALA A 82 13.70 2.38 -7.59
CA ALA A 82 14.58 3.53 -7.34
C ALA A 82 14.35 4.71 -8.30
N SER A 83 13.86 4.44 -9.53
CA SER A 83 13.55 5.50 -10.51
C SER A 83 12.39 6.39 -10.07
N LYS A 84 11.54 5.88 -9.17
CA LYS A 84 10.40 6.57 -8.57
C LYS A 84 10.64 7.00 -7.12
N GLY A 85 11.89 6.97 -6.66
CA GLY A 85 12.25 7.28 -5.28
C GLY A 85 11.98 6.14 -4.29
N GLY A 86 11.67 4.94 -4.77
CA GLY A 86 11.48 3.75 -3.96
C GLY A 86 12.79 3.09 -3.55
N ASN A 87 12.69 2.11 -2.65
CA ASN A 87 13.81 1.28 -2.23
C ASN A 87 13.32 -0.16 -2.03
N PRO A 88 14.00 -1.18 -2.60
CA PRO A 88 13.60 -2.57 -2.45
C PRO A 88 13.63 -3.08 -1.00
N LYS A 89 14.25 -2.32 -0.10
CA LYS A 89 14.26 -2.58 1.34
C LYS A 89 13.05 -2.00 2.08
N PHE A 90 12.17 -1.27 1.40
CA PHE A 90 10.96 -0.72 2.00
C PHE A 90 9.88 -1.78 2.17
N TRP A 91 9.22 -1.74 3.30
CA TRP A 91 7.94 -2.39 3.54
C TRP A 91 7.10 -1.52 4.46
N MET A 92 5.80 -1.66 4.37
CA MET A 92 4.86 -0.81 5.07
C MET A 92 3.75 -1.65 5.70
N ALA A 93 3.37 -1.30 6.91
CA ALA A 93 2.14 -1.77 7.52
C ALA A 93 1.06 -0.68 7.38
N VAL A 94 -0.13 -1.07 6.95
CA VAL A 94 -1.25 -0.17 6.66
C VAL A 94 -2.49 -0.68 7.35
N ARG A 95 -3.12 0.17 8.15
CA ARG A 95 -4.41 -0.14 8.77
C ARG A 95 -5.54 0.47 7.97
N VAL A 96 -6.58 -0.32 7.71
CA VAL A 96 -7.80 0.11 7.05
C VAL A 96 -8.99 -0.28 7.93
N ALA A 97 -9.65 0.69 8.52
CA ALA A 97 -10.81 0.48 9.39
C ALA A 97 -12.13 0.67 8.63
N SER A 98 -12.21 1.72 7.80
CA SER A 98 -13.37 2.04 6.97
C SER A 98 -12.94 2.75 5.69
N GLU A 99 -13.89 3.08 4.84
CA GLU A 99 -13.61 3.88 3.63
C GLU A 99 -13.05 5.26 3.94
N MET A 100 -13.43 5.83 5.09
CA MET A 100 -12.98 7.16 5.53
C MET A 100 -11.66 7.12 6.31
N ASP A 101 -11.27 5.95 6.83
CA ASP A 101 -10.05 5.77 7.64
C ASP A 101 -8.91 5.14 6.85
N ARG A 102 -8.84 5.40 5.54
CA ARG A 102 -7.75 4.93 4.67
C ARG A 102 -6.55 5.87 4.77
N PRO A 103 -5.32 5.34 4.79
CA PRO A 103 -4.13 6.19 4.78
C PRO A 103 -3.93 6.90 3.44
N PHE A 104 -4.35 6.27 2.34
CA PHE A 104 -4.20 6.79 0.99
C PHE A 104 -5.56 6.94 0.32
N VAL A 105 -5.69 7.99 -0.47
CA VAL A 105 -6.88 8.24 -1.29
C VAL A 105 -6.46 8.54 -2.72
N VAL A 106 -7.19 7.98 -3.65
CA VAL A 106 -7.14 8.36 -5.07
C VAL A 106 -8.44 9.07 -5.39
N ASN A 107 -8.33 10.32 -5.77
CA ASN A 107 -9.45 11.10 -6.27
C ASN A 107 -9.42 11.08 -7.79
N ALA A 108 -10.51 10.66 -8.41
CA ALA A 108 -10.66 10.61 -9.85
C ALA A 108 -11.86 11.47 -10.27
N PRO A 109 -11.75 12.82 -10.21
CA PRO A 109 -12.84 13.70 -10.60
C PRO A 109 -13.26 13.50 -12.06
N LYS A 110 -12.35 13.00 -12.88
CA LYS A 110 -12.67 12.59 -14.25
C LYS A 110 -12.05 11.22 -14.52
N MET A 111 -12.90 10.19 -14.60
CA MET A 111 -12.49 8.84 -14.96
C MET A 111 -11.91 8.84 -16.40
N PRO A 112 -11.06 7.87 -16.73
CA PRO A 112 -10.53 7.74 -18.08
C PRO A 112 -11.66 7.65 -19.10
N GLU A 113 -11.68 8.58 -20.02
CA GLU A 113 -12.64 8.63 -21.14
C GLU A 113 -11.90 8.70 -22.48
N ALA A 114 -12.40 8.00 -23.46
CA ALA A 114 -11.95 8.16 -24.83
C ALA A 114 -12.49 9.46 -25.41
N TYR A 115 -11.67 10.17 -26.18
CA TYR A 115 -12.13 11.31 -26.97
C TYR A 115 -11.65 11.19 -28.41
N ILE A 116 -12.43 11.77 -29.31
CA ILE A 116 -12.14 11.80 -30.73
C ILE A 116 -12.33 13.25 -31.20
N ASP A 117 -11.25 13.87 -31.67
CA ASP A 117 -11.28 15.18 -32.31
C ASP A 117 -11.16 15.01 -33.83
N GLY A 118 -11.76 15.92 -34.59
CA GLY A 118 -11.67 15.92 -36.06
C GLY A 118 -12.74 15.08 -36.75
N LEU A 119 -13.83 14.70 -36.06
CA LEU A 119 -14.97 14.04 -36.66
C LEU A 119 -15.83 15.00 -37.49
N SER A 120 -15.96 16.25 -37.01
CA SER A 120 -16.73 17.28 -37.74
C SER A 120 -15.90 17.88 -38.89
N PRO A 121 -16.50 18.18 -40.04
CA PRO A 121 -15.81 18.86 -41.16
C PRO A 121 -15.19 20.21 -40.77
N ASN A 122 -15.75 20.90 -39.78
CA ASN A 122 -15.31 22.23 -39.31
C ASN A 122 -14.41 22.15 -38.07
N ASP A 123 -14.03 20.98 -37.64
CA ASP A 123 -13.14 20.80 -36.51
C ASP A 123 -11.71 21.27 -36.86
N ALA A 124 -11.12 22.10 -35.98
CA ALA A 124 -9.77 22.63 -36.19
C ALA A 124 -8.72 21.50 -36.36
N THR A 125 -8.88 20.40 -35.67
CA THR A 125 -7.98 19.22 -35.79
C THR A 125 -8.03 18.63 -37.21
N ARG A 126 -9.23 18.51 -37.79
CA ARG A 126 -9.42 18.03 -39.15
C ARG A 126 -8.88 19.01 -40.21
N LEU A 127 -9.08 20.31 -40.00
CA LEU A 127 -8.58 21.35 -40.91
C LEU A 127 -7.04 21.41 -40.90
N ILE A 128 -6.41 21.29 -39.73
CA ILE A 128 -4.97 21.42 -39.61
C ILE A 128 -4.26 20.11 -40.00
N TYR A 129 -4.75 18.98 -39.52
CA TYR A 129 -4.06 17.69 -39.65
C TYR A 129 -4.64 16.77 -40.72
N ARG A 130 -5.74 17.16 -41.36
CA ARG A 130 -6.48 16.36 -42.35
C ARG A 130 -6.86 14.97 -41.88
N GLY A 131 -7.13 14.81 -40.58
CA GLY A 131 -7.42 13.53 -39.97
C GLY A 131 -8.11 13.67 -38.62
N ALA A 132 -8.49 12.53 -38.03
CA ALA A 132 -9.03 12.46 -36.67
C ALA A 132 -7.94 12.11 -35.69
N ARG A 133 -8.00 12.72 -34.49
CA ARG A 133 -7.14 12.41 -33.35
C ARG A 133 -7.94 11.60 -32.33
N TYR A 134 -7.39 10.48 -31.94
CA TYR A 134 -7.92 9.62 -30.89
C TYR A 134 -7.05 9.74 -29.65
N GLY A 135 -7.65 9.76 -28.48
CA GLY A 135 -6.91 9.82 -27.24
C GLY A 135 -7.75 9.44 -26.03
N TRP A 136 -7.06 9.36 -24.91
CA TRP A 136 -7.66 9.16 -23.60
C TRP A 136 -7.30 10.35 -22.73
N ARG A 137 -8.23 10.78 -21.90
CA ARG A 137 -7.97 11.79 -20.89
C ARG A 137 -8.58 11.35 -19.56
N ALA A 138 -7.86 11.65 -18.48
CA ALA A 138 -8.34 11.46 -17.13
C ALA A 138 -7.79 12.57 -16.24
N ILE A 139 -8.47 12.85 -15.15
CA ILE A 139 -7.96 13.70 -14.08
C ILE A 139 -7.90 12.83 -12.84
N LEU A 140 -6.69 12.55 -12.38
CA LEU A 140 -6.43 11.70 -11.23
C LEU A 140 -5.55 12.47 -10.24
N GLY A 141 -5.87 12.35 -8.98
CA GLY A 141 -5.06 12.86 -7.88
C GLY A 141 -4.90 11.80 -6.81
N ALA A 142 -3.75 11.74 -6.20
CA ALA A 142 -3.50 10.86 -5.07
C ALA A 142 -2.96 11.67 -3.89
N GLY A 143 -3.30 11.26 -2.69
CA GLY A 143 -2.85 11.92 -1.48
C GLY A 143 -2.98 11.06 -0.24
N PHE A 144 -2.48 11.62 0.86
CA PHE A 144 -2.66 11.02 2.19
C PHE A 144 -3.94 11.58 2.81
N LEU A 145 -4.79 10.69 3.30
CA LEU A 145 -5.98 11.07 4.06
C LEU A 145 -5.69 10.98 5.57
N TRP A 146 -5.22 9.82 6.02
CA TRP A 146 -4.85 9.56 7.41
C TRP A 146 -3.46 8.91 7.47
N PRO A 147 -2.36 9.69 7.39
CA PRO A 147 -1.00 9.15 7.32
C PRO A 147 -0.62 8.32 8.55
N GLN A 148 -1.20 8.60 9.72
CA GLN A 148 -0.99 7.80 10.92
C GLN A 148 -1.49 6.35 10.80
N ASN A 149 -2.34 6.03 9.84
CA ASN A 149 -2.77 4.67 9.54
C ASN A 149 -1.77 3.88 8.66
N ALA A 150 -0.60 4.45 8.41
CA ALA A 150 0.50 3.79 7.71
C ALA A 150 1.81 3.93 8.49
N CYS A 151 2.60 2.87 8.52
CA CYS A 151 3.91 2.83 9.16
C CYS A 151 4.92 2.25 8.18
N LEU A 152 5.94 3.04 7.82
CA LEU A 152 7.00 2.65 6.89
C LEU A 152 8.20 2.11 7.66
N PHE A 153 8.72 0.99 7.21
CA PHE A 153 9.92 0.36 7.71
C PHE A 153 10.97 0.23 6.61
N VAL A 154 12.22 0.30 7.02
CA VAL A 154 13.38 0.09 6.13
C VAL A 154 14.17 -1.10 6.64
N GLU A 155 14.41 -2.07 5.76
CA GLU A 155 15.29 -3.19 6.10
C GLU A 155 16.75 -2.72 6.18
N SER A 156 17.36 -3.01 7.30
CA SER A 156 18.79 -2.77 7.51
C SER A 156 19.66 -3.82 6.80
#